data_1a91cc9f8524b8b85056c5057ac58120
#
_entry.id   1a91cc9f8524b8b85056c5057ac58120
#
_cell.length_a   1.000
_cell.length_b   1.000
_cell.length_c   1.000
_cell.angle_alpha   90.00
_cell.angle_beta   90.00
_cell.angle_gamma   90.00
#
_symmetry.space_group_name_H-M   'P 1'
#
loop_
_entity.id
_entity.type
_entity.pdbx_description
1 polymer ?
#
loop_
_entity_poly.entity_id
_entity_poly.type
_entity_poly.pdbx_seq_one_letter_code
_entity_poly.pdbx_strand_id
1 'polypeptide(L)'
;VNVAGRVMLNRGAFIVIQDMTGRIQLYVARKQLDPETLATIKSLDLGDIVGVSGYLDRSGKGDLYVHIEEFTLLTKALRPMPNKFHGLADVEARYRNRHLDLMTNETTRDTFVIRSQVISGIRKFMLNERFMEVETPMMHPIPGGAVARPFVTHHNALDMPLFLRIAPE
;
A
#
# COMPACT_ATOMS: atom_id res chain seq x y z
N VAL A 1 -23.45 0.45 -4.57
CA VAL A 1 -22.02 0.16 -4.66
C VAL A 1 -21.47 -0.33 -3.33
N ASN A 2 -20.47 -1.21 -3.38
CA ASN A 2 -19.75 -1.68 -2.21
C ASN A 2 -18.31 -1.19 -2.30
N VAL A 3 -17.83 -0.53 -1.26
CA VAL A 3 -16.47 -0.01 -1.18
C VAL A 3 -15.83 -0.37 0.16
N ALA A 4 -14.53 -0.59 0.15
CA ALA A 4 -13.77 -0.78 1.38
C ALA A 4 -12.49 0.05 1.31
N GLY A 5 -12.01 0.53 2.43
CA GLY A 5 -10.79 1.33 2.45
C GLY A 5 -10.38 1.77 3.85
N ARG A 6 -9.21 2.38 3.90
CA ARG A 6 -8.64 2.94 5.12
C ARG A 6 -9.19 4.35 5.36
N VAL A 7 -9.63 4.61 6.58
CA VAL A 7 -10.08 5.94 7.01
C VAL A 7 -8.88 6.90 7.05
N MET A 8 -8.88 7.88 6.15
CA MET A 8 -7.82 8.89 6.04
C MET A 8 -8.25 10.23 6.63
N LEU A 9 -9.55 10.49 6.71
CA LEU A 9 -10.11 11.72 7.24
C LEU A 9 -11.50 11.46 7.79
N ASN A 10 -11.80 12.01 8.97
CA ASN A 10 -13.14 12.00 9.57
C ASN A 10 -13.52 13.44 9.94
N ARG A 11 -14.55 13.98 9.30
CA ARG A 11 -15.12 15.31 9.55
C ARG A 11 -16.57 15.23 10.07
N GLY A 12 -16.94 14.12 10.65
CA GLY A 12 -18.24 13.89 11.25
C GLY A 12 -19.35 13.54 10.26
N ALA A 13 -19.72 14.42 9.35
CA ALA A 13 -20.68 14.13 8.29
C ALA A 13 -20.06 13.45 7.07
N PHE A 14 -18.78 13.66 6.86
CA PHE A 14 -18.02 13.07 5.77
C PHE A 14 -16.77 12.37 6.28
N ILE A 15 -16.59 11.13 5.83
CA ILE A 15 -15.40 10.31 6.06
C ILE A 15 -14.73 10.11 4.71
N VAL A 16 -13.41 10.25 4.64
CA VAL A 16 -12.66 9.91 3.43
C VAL A 16 -11.97 8.58 3.65
N ILE A 17 -12.25 7.63 2.78
CA ILE A 17 -11.53 6.36 2.73
C ILE A 17 -10.61 6.32 1.50
N GLN A 18 -9.56 5.52 1.62
CA GLN A 18 -8.57 5.29 0.57
C GLN A 18 -8.30 3.80 0.41
N ASP A 19 -8.25 3.37 -0.84
CA ASP A 19 -7.76 2.06 -1.25
C ASP A 19 -6.59 2.18 -2.24
N MET A 20 -6.30 1.12 -3.02
CA MET A 20 -5.26 1.14 -4.04
C MET A 20 -5.62 1.99 -5.26
N THR A 21 -6.90 2.21 -5.53
CA THR A 21 -7.39 2.91 -6.72
C THR A 21 -7.52 4.41 -6.51
N GLY A 22 -7.74 4.85 -5.26
CA GLY A 22 -7.87 6.26 -4.94
C GLY A 22 -8.60 6.53 -3.64
N ARG A 23 -9.23 7.70 -3.59
CA ARG A 23 -9.99 8.19 -2.43
C ARG A 23 -11.43 8.45 -2.81
N ILE A 24 -12.35 8.12 -1.90
CA ILE A 24 -13.75 8.49 -2.02
C ILE A 24 -14.28 9.00 -0.68
N GLN A 25 -15.25 9.89 -0.75
CA GLN A 25 -15.96 10.38 0.43
C GLN A 25 -17.14 9.46 0.75
N LEU A 26 -17.40 9.26 2.03
CA LEU A 26 -18.58 8.60 2.55
C LEU A 26 -19.44 9.64 3.27
N TYR A 27 -20.72 9.72 2.95
CA TYR A 27 -21.65 10.62 3.62
C TYR A 27 -22.42 9.89 4.70
N VAL A 28 -22.32 10.40 5.94
CA VAL A 28 -22.99 9.88 7.12
C VAL A 28 -24.33 10.58 7.31
N ALA A 29 -25.40 10.01 6.76
CA ALA A 29 -26.76 10.51 6.92
C ALA A 29 -27.31 10.12 8.31
N ARG A 30 -26.94 10.85 9.35
CA ARG A 30 -27.20 10.53 10.77
C ARG A 30 -28.66 10.22 11.10
N LYS A 31 -29.62 10.73 10.33
CA LYS A 31 -31.06 10.49 10.55
C LYS A 31 -31.56 9.18 9.96
N GLN A 32 -30.76 8.55 9.09
CA GLN A 32 -31.13 7.34 8.34
C GLN A 32 -30.42 6.09 8.86
N LEU A 33 -29.32 6.27 9.59
CA LEU A 33 -28.54 5.18 10.17
C LEU A 33 -29.03 4.84 11.59
N ASP A 34 -28.96 3.57 11.92
CA ASP A 34 -29.30 3.08 13.25
C ASP A 34 -28.31 3.55 14.33
N PRO A 35 -28.71 3.55 15.63
CA PRO A 35 -27.85 4.03 16.70
C PRO A 35 -26.54 3.25 16.90
N GLU A 36 -26.51 1.95 16.61
CA GLU A 36 -25.33 1.10 16.77
C GLU A 36 -24.29 1.43 15.69
N THR A 37 -24.72 1.53 14.44
CA THR A 37 -23.89 2.00 13.32
C THR A 37 -23.32 3.39 13.60
N LEU A 38 -24.13 4.32 14.10
CA LEU A 38 -23.66 5.66 14.45
C LEU A 38 -22.65 5.65 15.62
N ALA A 39 -22.81 4.76 16.60
CA ALA A 39 -21.85 4.59 17.67
C ALA A 39 -20.52 4.06 17.13
N THR A 40 -20.54 3.10 16.23
CA THR A 40 -19.36 2.56 15.54
C THR A 40 -18.64 3.65 14.74
N ILE A 41 -19.38 4.43 13.96
CA ILE A 41 -18.82 5.55 13.17
C ILE A 41 -18.18 6.62 14.07
N LYS A 42 -18.76 6.89 15.24
CA LYS A 42 -18.20 7.84 16.22
C LYS A 42 -16.90 7.35 16.85
N SER A 43 -16.72 6.05 16.97
CA SER A 43 -15.53 5.40 17.56
C SER A 43 -14.38 5.22 16.58
N LEU A 44 -14.54 5.65 15.31
CA LEU A 44 -13.52 5.50 14.27
C LEU A 44 -12.30 6.39 14.55
N ASP A 45 -11.15 5.75 14.40
CA ASP A 45 -9.85 6.44 14.34
C ASP A 45 -9.31 6.49 12.90
N LEU A 46 -8.39 7.42 12.67
CA LEU A 46 -7.65 7.43 11.41
C LEU A 46 -6.79 6.16 11.30
N GLY A 47 -6.87 5.52 10.17
CA GLY A 47 -6.20 4.25 9.92
C GLY A 47 -7.09 3.03 10.03
N ASP A 48 -8.28 3.12 10.62
CA ASP A 48 -9.27 2.04 10.60
C ASP A 48 -9.59 1.61 9.18
N ILE A 49 -9.89 0.32 8.98
CA ILE A 49 -10.35 -0.20 7.69
C ILE A 49 -11.84 -0.48 7.81
N VAL A 50 -12.60 0.07 6.89
CA VAL A 50 -14.07 -0.01 6.90
C VAL A 50 -14.59 -0.54 5.56
N GLY A 51 -15.73 -1.21 5.60
CA GLY A 51 -16.54 -1.61 4.46
C GLY A 51 -17.86 -0.84 4.49
N VAL A 52 -18.32 -0.41 3.33
CA VAL A 52 -19.53 0.39 3.19
C VAL A 52 -20.32 -0.06 1.97
N SER A 53 -21.63 -0.29 2.15
CA SER A 53 -22.60 -0.43 1.08
C SER A 53 -23.46 0.83 0.99
N GLY A 54 -23.83 1.22 -0.22
CA GLY A 54 -24.68 2.38 -0.43
C GLY A 54 -24.75 2.79 -1.90
N TYR A 55 -25.20 4.01 -2.16
CA TYR A 55 -25.30 4.53 -3.52
C TYR A 55 -24.42 5.75 -3.73
N LEU A 56 -24.02 5.95 -4.98
CA LEU A 56 -23.22 7.10 -5.40
C LEU A 56 -24.11 8.33 -5.56
N ASP A 57 -23.63 9.45 -5.06
CA ASP A 57 -24.26 10.74 -5.22
C ASP A 57 -23.20 11.86 -5.32
N ARG A 58 -23.63 13.08 -5.62
CA ARG A 58 -22.76 14.24 -5.77
C ARG A 58 -23.14 15.34 -4.80
N SER A 59 -22.13 15.93 -4.19
CA SER A 59 -22.30 17.15 -3.38
C SER A 59 -22.73 18.35 -4.24
N GLY A 60 -23.26 19.39 -3.61
CA GLY A 60 -23.58 20.64 -4.31
C GLY A 60 -22.36 21.32 -4.98
N LYS A 61 -21.14 20.88 -4.66
CA LYS A 61 -19.89 21.31 -5.31
C LYS A 61 -19.42 20.34 -6.41
N GLY A 62 -20.18 19.25 -6.67
CA GLY A 62 -19.87 18.24 -7.67
C GLY A 62 -18.99 17.09 -7.20
N ASP A 63 -18.53 17.08 -5.94
CA ASP A 63 -17.70 15.99 -5.41
C ASP A 63 -18.51 14.70 -5.30
N LEU A 64 -17.94 13.59 -5.79
CA LEU A 64 -18.54 12.27 -5.71
C LEU A 64 -18.40 11.70 -4.28
N TYR A 65 -19.49 11.12 -3.77
CA TYR A 65 -19.47 10.41 -2.49
C TYR A 65 -20.38 9.18 -2.52
N VAL A 66 -20.14 8.27 -1.57
CA VAL A 66 -21.05 7.15 -1.27
C VAL A 66 -21.96 7.57 -0.12
N HIS A 67 -23.24 7.55 -0.35
CA HIS A 67 -24.24 7.66 0.71
C HIS A 67 -24.32 6.33 1.45
N ILE A 68 -24.01 6.32 2.75
CA ILE A 68 -23.94 5.10 3.55
C ILE A 68 -25.34 4.56 3.81
N GLU A 69 -25.57 3.29 3.45
CA GLU A 69 -26.73 2.50 3.84
C GLU A 69 -26.34 1.43 4.88
N GLU A 70 -25.20 0.75 4.64
CA GLU A 70 -24.63 -0.23 5.57
C GLU A 70 -23.17 0.11 5.84
N PHE A 71 -22.74 -0.12 7.08
CA PHE A 71 -21.39 0.20 7.52
C PHE A 71 -20.82 -0.91 8.40
N THR A 72 -19.58 -1.33 8.12
CA THR A 72 -18.88 -2.35 8.89
C THR A 72 -17.45 -1.90 9.19
N LEU A 73 -17.05 -1.96 10.46
CA LEU A 73 -15.67 -1.84 10.87
C LEU A 73 -14.97 -3.18 10.61
N LEU A 74 -14.10 -3.23 9.60
CA LEU A 74 -13.38 -4.45 9.21
C LEU A 74 -12.14 -4.68 10.06
N THR A 75 -11.38 -3.62 10.36
CA THR A 75 -10.16 -3.71 11.18
C THR A 75 -9.92 -2.40 11.91
N LYS A 76 -9.69 -2.50 13.22
CA LYS A 76 -9.33 -1.36 14.07
C LYS A 76 -7.84 -1.06 13.98
N ALA A 77 -7.46 0.19 13.77
CA ALA A 77 -6.09 0.65 13.89
C ALA A 77 -5.71 0.79 15.37
N LEU A 78 -4.77 -0.05 15.83
CA LEU A 78 -4.33 -0.06 17.24
C LEU A 78 -3.21 0.95 17.53
N ARG A 79 -2.67 1.58 16.49
CA ARG A 79 -1.62 2.62 16.61
C ARG A 79 -2.07 3.87 15.87
N PRO A 80 -1.81 5.07 16.41
CA PRO A 80 -2.18 6.31 15.75
C PRO A 80 -1.42 6.47 14.42
N MET A 81 -2.12 7.02 13.44
CA MET A 81 -1.50 7.42 12.17
C MET A 81 -0.54 8.59 12.39
N PRO A 82 0.55 8.70 11.60
CA PRO A 82 1.41 9.87 11.58
C PRO A 82 0.61 11.16 11.34
N ASN A 83 1.20 12.30 11.73
CA ASN A 83 0.55 13.60 11.62
C ASN A 83 0.00 13.81 10.19
N LYS A 84 -1.26 14.20 10.13
CA LYS A 84 -2.05 14.34 8.91
C LYS A 84 -1.47 15.35 7.90
N PHE A 85 -0.83 16.41 8.37
CA PHE A 85 -0.38 17.52 7.54
C PHE A 85 1.05 17.37 7.02
N HIS A 86 1.88 16.61 7.73
CA HIS A 86 3.31 16.50 7.42
C HIS A 86 3.73 15.05 7.12
N GLY A 87 2.84 14.07 7.33
CA GLY A 87 3.19 12.66 7.20
C GLY A 87 4.42 12.31 8.06
N LEU A 88 5.26 11.44 7.53
CA LEU A 88 6.60 11.21 8.06
C LEU A 88 7.57 12.18 7.36
N ALA A 89 7.95 13.25 8.03
CA ALA A 89 8.87 14.27 7.49
C ALA A 89 10.33 13.77 7.47
N ASP A 90 10.72 13.02 8.50
CA ASP A 90 12.07 12.46 8.62
C ASP A 90 12.30 11.34 7.59
N VAL A 91 13.36 11.47 6.80
CA VAL A 91 13.71 10.56 5.71
C VAL A 91 14.06 9.16 6.25
N GLU A 92 14.79 9.09 7.35
CA GLU A 92 15.18 7.82 7.98
C GLU A 92 13.96 7.08 8.54
N ALA A 93 13.05 7.80 9.19
CA ALA A 93 11.78 7.24 9.67
C ALA A 93 10.91 6.73 8.50
N ARG A 94 10.91 7.39 7.34
CA ARG A 94 10.23 6.94 6.11
C ARG A 94 10.80 5.63 5.58
N TYR A 95 12.11 5.48 5.57
CA TYR A 95 12.77 4.25 5.10
C TYR A 95 12.55 3.08 6.06
N ARG A 96 12.59 3.33 7.37
CA ARG A 96 12.35 2.30 8.39
C ARG A 96 10.88 1.90 8.52
N ASN A 97 9.96 2.82 8.23
CA ASN A 97 8.51 2.60 8.30
C ASN A 97 7.87 2.80 6.93
N ARG A 98 8.35 2.08 5.92
CA ARG A 98 7.91 2.23 4.53
C ARG A 98 6.39 2.09 4.37
N HIS A 99 5.74 1.24 5.13
CA HIS A 99 4.30 1.07 5.11
C HIS A 99 3.55 2.35 5.52
N LEU A 100 4.04 3.08 6.54
CA LEU A 100 3.46 4.36 6.95
C LEU A 100 3.71 5.45 5.91
N ASP A 101 4.91 5.50 5.33
CA ASP A 101 5.25 6.43 4.26
C ASP A 101 4.33 6.22 3.03
N LEU A 102 4.10 4.98 2.60
CA LEU A 102 3.18 4.66 1.51
C LEU A 102 1.72 5.02 1.80
N MET A 103 1.27 4.90 3.05
CA MET A 103 -0.08 5.29 3.45
C MET A 103 -0.30 6.81 3.46
N THR A 104 0.73 7.57 3.86
CA THR A 104 0.60 9.01 4.14
C THR A 104 1.18 9.91 3.06
N ASN A 105 2.11 9.40 2.25
CA ASN A 105 2.83 10.17 1.23
C ASN A 105 2.46 9.71 -0.18
N GLU A 106 1.70 10.54 -0.87
CA GLU A 106 1.23 10.26 -2.23
C GLU A 106 2.38 10.15 -3.24
N THR A 107 3.36 11.06 -3.17
CA THR A 107 4.54 11.05 -4.04
C THR A 107 5.33 9.74 -3.91
N THR A 108 5.50 9.23 -2.68
CA THR A 108 6.16 7.94 -2.46
C THR A 108 5.38 6.80 -3.13
N ARG A 109 4.06 6.77 -2.95
CA ARG A 109 3.20 5.76 -3.55
C ARG A 109 3.30 5.77 -5.07
N ASP A 110 3.21 6.96 -5.68
CA ASP A 110 3.33 7.14 -7.13
C ASP A 110 4.67 6.68 -7.65
N THR A 111 5.76 6.98 -6.94
CA THR A 111 7.11 6.49 -7.27
C THR A 111 7.16 4.97 -7.35
N PHE A 112 6.56 4.25 -6.38
CA PHE A 112 6.53 2.78 -6.40
C PHE A 112 5.64 2.22 -7.50
N VAL A 113 4.51 2.87 -7.80
CA VAL A 113 3.65 2.51 -8.94
C VAL A 113 4.42 2.66 -10.25
N ILE A 114 5.05 3.81 -10.49
CA ILE A 114 5.86 4.07 -11.69
C ILE A 114 7.00 3.06 -11.79
N ARG A 115 7.72 2.79 -10.69
CA ARG A 115 8.78 1.77 -10.67
C ARG A 115 8.28 0.40 -11.13
N SER A 116 7.13 -0.04 -10.62
CA SER A 116 6.53 -1.31 -11.00
C SER A 116 6.12 -1.35 -12.47
N GLN A 117 5.57 -0.24 -12.98
CA GLN A 117 5.21 -0.10 -14.40
C GLN A 117 6.44 -0.13 -15.31
N VAL A 118 7.54 0.54 -14.93
CA VAL A 118 8.81 0.52 -15.69
C VAL A 118 9.37 -0.89 -15.78
N ILE A 119 9.44 -1.62 -14.66
CA ILE A 119 9.94 -3.01 -14.66
C ILE A 119 9.05 -3.91 -15.54
N SER A 120 7.73 -3.78 -15.43
CA SER A 120 6.79 -4.53 -16.26
C SER A 120 6.93 -4.18 -17.74
N GLY A 121 7.14 -2.90 -18.05
CA GLY A 121 7.38 -2.43 -19.41
C GLY A 121 8.65 -3.01 -20.03
N ILE A 122 9.76 -3.02 -19.29
CA ILE A 122 11.04 -3.63 -19.71
C ILE A 122 10.85 -5.12 -19.98
N ARG A 123 10.20 -5.85 -19.05
CA ARG A 123 9.91 -7.28 -19.24
C ARG A 123 9.11 -7.54 -20.51
N LYS A 124 8.03 -6.78 -20.69
CA LYS A 124 7.17 -6.90 -21.88
C LYS A 124 7.95 -6.61 -23.17
N PHE A 125 8.80 -5.59 -23.18
CA PHE A 125 9.64 -5.27 -24.31
C PHE A 125 10.59 -6.43 -24.64
N MET A 126 11.33 -6.95 -23.65
CA MET A 126 12.27 -8.06 -23.84
C MET A 126 11.56 -9.33 -24.34
N LEU A 127 10.38 -9.67 -23.78
CA LEU A 127 9.59 -10.81 -24.24
C LEU A 127 9.14 -10.65 -25.70
N ASN A 128 8.76 -9.44 -26.13
CA ASN A 128 8.38 -9.18 -27.52
C ASN A 128 9.57 -9.33 -28.48
N GLU A 129 10.78 -9.03 -28.00
CA GLU A 129 12.04 -9.23 -28.75
C GLU A 129 12.54 -10.69 -28.66
N ARG A 130 11.71 -11.62 -28.18
CA ARG A 130 11.99 -13.06 -28.05
C ARG A 130 13.05 -13.44 -27.02
N PHE A 131 13.34 -12.56 -26.06
CA PHE A 131 14.14 -12.94 -24.90
C PHE A 131 13.30 -13.77 -23.92
N MET A 132 13.91 -14.78 -23.33
CA MET A 132 13.32 -15.57 -22.26
C MET A 132 13.81 -15.05 -20.91
N GLU A 133 12.87 -14.74 -20.00
CA GLU A 133 13.22 -14.42 -18.60
C GLU A 133 13.57 -15.73 -17.88
N VAL A 134 14.74 -15.79 -17.27
CA VAL A 134 15.23 -16.95 -16.53
C VAL A 134 15.70 -16.54 -15.13
N GLU A 135 15.61 -17.45 -14.20
CA GLU A 135 16.19 -17.33 -12.87
C GLU A 135 17.53 -18.07 -12.84
N THR A 136 18.62 -17.33 -12.61
CA THR A 136 19.94 -17.92 -12.43
C THR A 136 20.24 -18.12 -10.94
N PRO A 137 21.13 -19.08 -10.57
CA PRO A 137 21.47 -19.34 -9.17
C PRO A 137 21.91 -18.06 -8.44
N MET A 138 21.37 -17.84 -7.25
CA MET A 138 21.75 -16.72 -6.39
C MET A 138 23.06 -16.98 -5.64
N MET A 139 23.32 -18.26 -5.32
CA MET A 139 24.51 -18.69 -4.59
C MET A 139 25.37 -19.57 -5.48
N HIS A 140 26.67 -19.30 -5.50
CA HIS A 140 27.67 -20.04 -6.29
C HIS A 140 28.73 -20.66 -5.40
N PRO A 141 29.23 -21.86 -5.72
CA PRO A 141 30.40 -22.43 -5.05
C PRO A 141 31.69 -21.67 -5.41
N ILE A 142 31.75 -21.07 -6.61
CA ILE A 142 32.88 -20.26 -7.10
C ILE A 142 32.33 -18.92 -7.56
N PRO A 143 32.72 -17.81 -6.94
CA PRO A 143 32.26 -16.48 -7.39
C PRO A 143 32.94 -16.09 -8.72
N GLY A 144 32.18 -15.48 -9.62
CA GLY A 144 32.69 -15.06 -10.95
C GLY A 144 31.83 -13.98 -11.57
N GLY A 145 32.19 -13.55 -12.79
CA GLY A 145 31.44 -12.60 -13.61
C GLY A 145 31.71 -11.12 -13.35
N ALA A 146 32.35 -10.75 -12.22
CA ALA A 146 32.70 -9.37 -11.93
C ALA A 146 33.90 -9.27 -10.96
N VAL A 147 34.53 -8.09 -10.93
CA VAL A 147 35.63 -7.77 -10.00
C VAL A 147 34.98 -7.11 -8.77
N ALA A 148 34.41 -7.93 -7.87
CA ALA A 148 33.84 -7.48 -6.61
C ALA A 148 34.07 -8.52 -5.52
N ARG A 149 34.12 -8.08 -4.28
CA ARG A 149 34.20 -8.99 -3.13
C ARG A 149 32.80 -9.53 -2.84
N PRO A 150 32.57 -10.87 -2.97
CA PRO A 150 31.27 -11.47 -2.71
C PRO A 150 30.94 -11.51 -1.23
N PHE A 151 29.65 -11.57 -0.89
CA PHE A 151 29.22 -12.02 0.43
C PHE A 151 29.39 -13.53 0.53
N VAL A 152 29.95 -13.99 1.66
CA VAL A 152 30.18 -15.41 1.94
C VAL A 152 29.06 -15.91 2.84
N THR A 153 28.56 -17.11 2.54
CA THR A 153 27.63 -17.85 3.39
C THR A 153 28.06 -19.32 3.47
N HIS A 154 27.34 -20.13 4.24
CA HIS A 154 27.63 -21.54 4.40
C HIS A 154 26.40 -22.41 4.15
N HIS A 155 26.54 -23.45 3.33
CA HIS A 155 25.51 -24.46 3.09
C HIS A 155 25.59 -25.56 4.14
N ASN A 156 24.75 -25.49 5.17
CA ASN A 156 24.82 -26.40 6.33
C ASN A 156 24.67 -27.89 5.97
N ALA A 157 23.75 -28.20 5.02
CA ALA A 157 23.49 -29.59 4.65
C ALA A 157 24.61 -30.22 3.83
N LEU A 158 25.39 -29.46 3.11
CA LEU A 158 26.50 -29.90 2.27
C LEU A 158 27.86 -29.57 2.90
N ASP A 159 27.86 -28.89 4.02
CA ASP A 159 29.07 -28.47 4.77
C ASP A 159 30.10 -27.78 3.86
N MET A 160 29.64 -26.79 3.08
CA MET A 160 30.50 -26.08 2.11
C MET A 160 30.25 -24.57 2.08
N PRO A 161 31.29 -23.75 1.81
CA PRO A 161 31.12 -22.34 1.63
C PRO A 161 30.39 -22.08 0.31
N LEU A 162 29.50 -21.08 0.33
CA LEU A 162 28.84 -20.52 -0.84
C LEU A 162 29.02 -18.99 -0.87
N PHE A 163 28.92 -18.43 -2.05
CA PHE A 163 29.06 -17.01 -2.30
C PHE A 163 27.80 -16.48 -2.94
N LEU A 164 27.27 -15.37 -2.43
CA LEU A 164 26.20 -14.65 -3.14
C LEU A 164 26.78 -14.12 -4.45
N ARG A 165 26.01 -14.28 -5.54
CA ARG A 165 26.44 -13.86 -6.86
C ARG A 165 26.80 -12.36 -6.88
N ILE A 166 27.87 -12.01 -7.58
CA ILE A 166 28.30 -10.65 -7.85
C ILE A 166 27.91 -10.20 -9.27
N ALA A 167 27.60 -11.15 -10.14
CA ALA A 167 27.03 -10.93 -11.47
C ALA A 167 26.00 -12.03 -11.77
N PRO A 168 24.91 -11.73 -12.51
CA PRO A 168 23.88 -12.71 -12.87
C PRO A 168 24.24 -13.58 -14.08
N GLU A 169 25.42 -13.45 -14.65
CA GLU A 169 25.95 -14.20 -15.81
C GLU A 169 26.18 -15.67 -15.52
#